data_7afc995aa4e370d3672c416a4e53a582
#
_entry.id   7afc995aa4e370d3672c416a4e53a582
#
_cell.length_a   1.000
_cell.length_b   1.000
_cell.length_c   1.000
_cell.angle_alpha   90.00
_cell.angle_beta   90.00
_cell.angle_gamma   90.00
#
_symmetry.space_group_name_H-M   'P 1'
#
loop_
_entity.id
_entity.type
_entity.pdbx_description
1 polymer ?
#
loop_
_entity_poly.entity_id
_entity_poly.type
_entity_poly.pdbx_seq_one_letter_code
_entity_poly.pdbx_strand_id
1 'polypeptide(L)'
;MLLEGKTVLITGASRGIGRGTAVECARQGADLALNWFRDREGIEETIAEVKALGRRVIELECDVAERSSAARFINKAVKELGGVDVFVSNAGVCPFHAFLDTPQEVFERTLAVNLSGSYYMTQAAANRMKDQGRGGSIIAISSISALVGGGMQAHYTPTKAGVHSLMQSCAIALGPYGIRCNSVMPGTIATDINKEDLSDPNKRAYMEGRIPLGRLGEPRDVAGCVVFLASDLARYVTGASVLVDGGLFVNLQ
;
A
#
# COMPACT_ATOMS: atom_id res chain seq x y z
N MET A 1 15.81 16.25 0.69
CA MET A 1 14.58 15.43 0.70
C MET A 1 14.85 14.16 -0.09
N LEU A 2 14.35 13.02 0.39
CA LEU A 2 14.68 11.70 -0.22
C LEU A 2 13.98 11.44 -1.56
N LEU A 3 12.86 12.12 -1.84
CA LEU A 3 12.02 11.91 -3.03
C LEU A 3 11.86 13.19 -3.86
N GLU A 4 12.79 14.14 -3.74
CA GLU A 4 12.75 15.39 -4.50
C GLU A 4 12.71 15.12 -6.00
N GLY A 5 11.75 15.73 -6.69
CA GLY A 5 11.55 15.58 -8.14
C GLY A 5 11.00 14.21 -8.58
N LYS A 6 10.64 13.32 -7.66
CA LYS A 6 10.00 12.03 -7.99
C LYS A 6 8.49 12.20 -8.09
N THR A 7 7.88 11.45 -9.01
CA THR A 7 6.43 11.27 -9.10
C THR A 7 6.04 9.95 -8.46
N VAL A 8 5.26 10.03 -7.38
CA VAL A 8 4.79 8.87 -6.60
C VAL A 8 3.30 8.64 -6.83
N LEU A 9 2.93 7.46 -7.25
CA LEU A 9 1.54 7.03 -7.42
C LEU A 9 1.13 6.12 -6.28
N ILE A 10 -0.05 6.37 -5.69
CA ILE A 10 -0.54 5.60 -4.54
C ILE A 10 -1.99 5.20 -4.77
N THR A 11 -2.32 3.90 -4.61
CA THR A 11 -3.70 3.43 -4.64
C THR A 11 -4.31 3.41 -3.23
N GLY A 12 -5.61 3.74 -3.12
CA GLY A 12 -6.30 3.78 -1.83
C GLY A 12 -5.78 4.88 -0.90
N ALA A 13 -5.60 6.10 -1.43
CA ALA A 13 -4.91 7.19 -0.74
C ALA A 13 -5.82 8.10 0.09
N SER A 14 -7.13 7.82 0.18
CA SER A 14 -8.09 8.69 0.88
C SER A 14 -7.98 8.64 2.40
N ARG A 15 -7.43 7.57 2.98
CA ARG A 15 -7.32 7.38 4.44
C ARG A 15 -6.22 6.39 4.83
N GLY A 16 -6.04 6.21 6.14
CA GLY A 16 -5.17 5.18 6.72
C GLY A 16 -3.73 5.21 6.20
N ILE A 17 -3.18 4.03 5.90
CA ILE A 17 -1.79 3.87 5.43
C ILE A 17 -1.56 4.64 4.12
N GLY A 18 -2.53 4.64 3.21
CA GLY A 18 -2.41 5.35 1.93
C GLY A 18 -2.27 6.86 2.09
N ARG A 19 -3.10 7.49 2.94
CA ARG A 19 -2.99 8.91 3.31
C ARG A 19 -1.65 9.20 3.98
N GLY A 20 -1.29 8.43 5.03
CA GLY A 20 -0.03 8.63 5.73
C GLY A 20 1.18 8.52 4.80
N THR A 21 1.13 7.59 3.85
CA THR A 21 2.17 7.43 2.82
C THR A 21 2.21 8.64 1.87
N ALA A 22 1.04 9.14 1.42
CA ALA A 22 0.97 10.32 0.54
C ALA A 22 1.58 11.55 1.21
N VAL A 23 1.19 11.82 2.45
CA VAL A 23 1.69 12.97 3.22
C VAL A 23 3.20 12.86 3.47
N GLU A 24 3.70 11.67 3.84
CA GLU A 24 5.14 11.51 4.09
C GLU A 24 5.96 11.59 2.79
N CYS A 25 5.50 11.02 1.68
CA CYS A 25 6.14 11.19 0.38
C CYS A 25 6.19 12.67 -0.05
N ALA A 26 5.12 13.43 0.21
CA ALA A 26 5.07 14.86 -0.04
C ALA A 26 6.11 15.63 0.81
N ARG A 27 6.24 15.31 2.11
CA ARG A 27 7.28 15.87 2.99
C ARG A 27 8.69 15.61 2.48
N GLN A 28 8.88 14.49 1.80
CA GLN A 28 10.16 14.10 1.20
C GLN A 28 10.36 14.64 -0.23
N GLY A 29 9.46 15.52 -0.70
CA GLY A 29 9.65 16.27 -1.93
C GLY A 29 9.00 15.65 -3.17
N ALA A 30 8.18 14.61 -3.02
CA ALA A 30 7.50 13.98 -4.15
C ALA A 30 6.26 14.77 -4.61
N ASP A 31 5.98 14.72 -5.91
CA ASP A 31 4.67 15.04 -6.47
C ASP A 31 3.80 13.77 -6.52
N LEU A 32 2.49 13.92 -6.28
CA LEU A 32 1.62 12.79 -5.99
C LEU A 32 0.51 12.59 -7.04
N ALA A 33 0.30 11.32 -7.45
CA ALA A 33 -0.94 10.89 -8.09
C ALA A 33 -1.67 9.92 -7.14
N LEU A 34 -2.88 10.26 -6.76
CA LEU A 34 -3.65 9.58 -5.73
C LEU A 34 -4.87 8.90 -6.36
N ASN A 35 -4.99 7.59 -6.19
CA ASN A 35 -6.21 6.87 -6.51
C ASN A 35 -7.05 6.69 -5.24
N TRP A 36 -8.36 6.79 -5.39
CA TRP A 36 -9.35 6.59 -4.36
C TRP A 36 -10.63 5.99 -4.94
N PHE A 37 -11.53 5.50 -4.06
CA PHE A 37 -12.82 4.98 -4.47
C PHE A 37 -13.86 5.18 -3.37
N ARG A 38 -14.98 5.88 -3.71
CA ARG A 38 -16.14 6.14 -2.84
C ARG A 38 -15.83 6.79 -1.48
N ASP A 39 -14.80 7.63 -1.41
CA ASP A 39 -14.42 8.34 -0.19
C ASP A 39 -13.91 9.76 -0.55
N ARG A 40 -14.85 10.59 -1.00
CA ARG A 40 -14.58 11.96 -1.48
C ARG A 40 -14.00 12.84 -0.38
N GLU A 41 -14.60 12.82 0.80
CA GLU A 41 -14.15 13.64 1.93
C GLU A 41 -12.72 13.28 2.33
N GLY A 42 -12.43 11.98 2.46
CA GLY A 42 -11.11 11.52 2.82
C GLY A 42 -10.02 11.87 1.81
N ILE A 43 -10.32 11.83 0.50
CA ILE A 43 -9.31 12.23 -0.50
C ILE A 43 -9.10 13.74 -0.52
N GLU A 44 -10.14 14.56 -0.32
CA GLU A 44 -10.03 16.01 -0.24
C GLU A 44 -9.13 16.45 0.93
N GLU A 45 -9.25 15.80 2.10
CA GLU A 45 -8.33 16.00 3.22
C GLU A 45 -6.88 15.66 2.85
N THR A 46 -6.66 14.49 2.23
CA THR A 46 -5.32 14.07 1.81
C THR A 46 -4.70 15.07 0.82
N ILE A 47 -5.49 15.53 -0.14
CA ILE A 47 -5.05 16.55 -1.12
C ILE A 47 -4.68 17.85 -0.45
N ALA A 48 -5.49 18.30 0.53
CA ALA A 48 -5.22 19.53 1.28
C ALA A 48 -3.89 19.44 2.04
N GLU A 49 -3.63 18.30 2.72
CA GLU A 49 -2.36 18.08 3.42
C GLU A 49 -1.17 18.09 2.47
N VAL A 50 -1.25 17.43 1.31
CA VAL A 50 -0.18 17.41 0.30
C VAL A 50 0.08 18.80 -0.27
N LYS A 51 -0.98 19.57 -0.59
CA LYS A 51 -0.86 20.96 -1.08
C LYS A 51 -0.25 21.88 -0.05
N ALA A 52 -0.57 21.71 1.23
CA ALA A 52 0.02 22.50 2.32
C ALA A 52 1.54 22.31 2.44
N LEU A 53 2.07 21.17 1.96
CA LEU A 53 3.50 20.89 1.85
C LEU A 53 4.14 21.42 0.55
N GLY A 54 3.38 22.18 -0.27
CA GLY A 54 3.87 22.80 -1.50
C GLY A 54 4.09 21.82 -2.68
N ARG A 55 3.49 20.63 -2.63
CA ARG A 55 3.66 19.61 -3.68
C ARG A 55 2.49 19.59 -4.64
N ARG A 56 2.76 19.23 -5.90
CA ARG A 56 1.72 18.98 -6.90
C ARG A 56 1.00 17.68 -6.56
N VAL A 57 -0.31 17.69 -6.71
CA VAL A 57 -1.12 16.50 -6.49
C VAL A 57 -2.26 16.44 -7.50
N ILE A 58 -2.46 15.26 -8.06
CA ILE A 58 -3.61 14.91 -8.89
C ILE A 58 -4.33 13.73 -8.26
N GLU A 59 -5.60 13.56 -8.58
CA GLU A 59 -6.40 12.44 -8.08
C GLU A 59 -7.21 11.78 -9.19
N LEU A 60 -7.57 10.52 -9.01
CA LEU A 60 -8.50 9.80 -9.87
C LEU A 60 -9.38 8.87 -9.04
N GLU A 61 -10.70 9.09 -9.11
CA GLU A 61 -11.65 8.11 -8.62
C GLU A 61 -11.74 6.93 -9.59
N CYS A 62 -11.29 5.76 -9.14
CA CYS A 62 -11.52 4.52 -9.87
C CYS A 62 -11.37 3.30 -8.97
N ASP A 63 -12.13 2.25 -9.27
CA ASP A 63 -12.01 0.94 -8.61
C ASP A 63 -10.79 0.19 -9.17
N VAL A 64 -9.85 -0.17 -8.30
CA VAL A 64 -8.65 -0.93 -8.70
C VAL A 64 -8.98 -2.34 -9.19
N ALA A 65 -10.14 -2.90 -8.79
CA ALA A 65 -10.62 -4.20 -9.26
C ALA A 65 -10.96 -4.20 -10.76
N GLU A 66 -11.24 -3.03 -11.33
CA GLU A 66 -11.49 -2.87 -12.76
C GLU A 66 -10.15 -2.76 -13.52
N ARG A 67 -9.87 -3.70 -14.41
CA ARG A 67 -8.62 -3.70 -15.20
C ARG A 67 -8.38 -2.40 -15.96
N SER A 68 -9.44 -1.78 -16.50
CA SER A 68 -9.34 -0.51 -17.24
C SER A 68 -8.88 0.68 -16.38
N SER A 69 -9.11 0.62 -15.07
CA SER A 69 -8.70 1.65 -14.11
C SER A 69 -7.18 1.83 -14.08
N ALA A 70 -6.42 0.76 -14.27
CA ALA A 70 -4.96 0.81 -14.22
C ALA A 70 -4.39 1.73 -15.32
N ALA A 71 -4.78 1.52 -16.58
CA ALA A 71 -4.32 2.36 -17.68
C ALA A 71 -4.78 3.82 -17.51
N ARG A 72 -6.02 4.06 -17.06
CA ARG A 72 -6.55 5.41 -16.82
C ARG A 72 -5.73 6.18 -15.79
N PHE A 73 -5.40 5.51 -14.66
CA PHE A 73 -4.64 6.12 -13.57
C PHE A 73 -3.21 6.45 -13.99
N ILE A 74 -2.50 5.50 -14.58
CA ILE A 74 -1.12 5.70 -15.05
C ILE A 74 -1.06 6.80 -16.12
N ASN A 75 -1.95 6.77 -17.12
CA ASN A 75 -1.96 7.76 -18.19
C ASN A 75 -2.24 9.18 -17.68
N LYS A 76 -3.14 9.33 -16.69
CA LYS A 76 -3.41 10.62 -16.05
C LYS A 76 -2.16 11.15 -15.34
N ALA A 77 -1.47 10.30 -14.55
CA ALA A 77 -0.24 10.68 -13.87
C ALA A 77 0.85 11.12 -14.86
N VAL A 78 1.05 10.37 -15.92
CA VAL A 78 2.03 10.71 -16.97
C VAL A 78 1.71 12.04 -17.63
N LYS A 79 0.44 12.28 -17.98
CA LYS A 79 -0.01 13.51 -18.64
C LYS A 79 0.18 14.75 -17.76
N GLU A 80 -0.10 14.65 -16.48
CA GLU A 80 -0.17 15.82 -15.59
C GLU A 80 1.10 16.01 -14.72
N LEU A 81 1.83 14.92 -14.42
CA LEU A 81 3.03 14.97 -13.59
C LEU A 81 4.32 14.57 -14.32
N GLY A 82 4.22 14.06 -15.56
CA GLY A 82 5.37 13.78 -16.42
C GLY A 82 5.90 12.34 -16.36
N GLY A 83 5.42 11.50 -15.46
CA GLY A 83 5.90 10.11 -15.40
C GLY A 83 5.50 9.35 -14.14
N VAL A 84 6.20 8.22 -13.93
CA VAL A 84 6.03 7.34 -12.77
C VAL A 84 7.42 6.92 -12.30
N ASP A 85 7.83 7.35 -11.13
CA ASP A 85 9.11 6.95 -10.51
C ASP A 85 8.89 5.92 -9.40
N VAL A 86 7.78 6.06 -8.69
CA VAL A 86 7.39 5.15 -7.61
C VAL A 86 5.92 4.80 -7.74
N PHE A 87 5.60 3.54 -7.56
CA PHE A 87 4.22 3.06 -7.47
C PHE A 87 3.99 2.32 -6.15
N VAL A 88 3.00 2.76 -5.37
CA VAL A 88 2.60 2.14 -4.10
C VAL A 88 1.24 1.47 -4.28
N SER A 89 1.23 0.14 -4.32
CA SER A 89 0.02 -0.68 -4.34
C SER A 89 -0.48 -0.86 -2.91
N ASN A 90 -1.38 0.03 -2.48
CA ASN A 90 -1.88 0.08 -1.10
C ASN A 90 -3.38 -0.26 -0.99
N ALA A 91 -4.20 0.01 -2.01
CA ALA A 91 -5.63 -0.26 -1.96
C ALA A 91 -5.93 -1.69 -1.49
N GLY A 92 -6.83 -1.81 -0.52
CA GLY A 92 -7.22 -3.11 0.02
C GLY A 92 -8.43 -3.02 0.95
N VAL A 93 -9.12 -4.14 1.09
CA VAL A 93 -10.27 -4.33 1.98
C VAL A 93 -10.07 -5.58 2.83
N CYS A 94 -10.61 -5.55 4.05
CA CYS A 94 -10.57 -6.68 4.99
C CYS A 94 -11.81 -6.68 5.89
N PRO A 95 -13.01 -6.97 5.38
CA PRO A 95 -14.16 -7.18 6.23
C PRO A 95 -13.96 -8.48 7.03
N PHE A 96 -14.25 -8.46 8.34
CA PHE A 96 -14.05 -9.63 9.19
C PHE A 96 -15.23 -10.59 9.09
N HIS A 97 -14.98 -11.84 8.70
CA HIS A 97 -15.99 -12.91 8.63
C HIS A 97 -15.43 -14.23 9.14
N ALA A 98 -16.23 -14.99 9.87
CA ALA A 98 -15.92 -16.37 10.18
C ALA A 98 -15.86 -17.19 8.87
N PHE A 99 -14.95 -18.15 8.80
CA PHE A 99 -14.71 -18.91 7.56
C PHE A 99 -15.99 -19.60 7.03
N LEU A 100 -16.74 -20.24 7.92
CA LEU A 100 -17.95 -20.98 7.53
C LEU A 100 -19.09 -20.08 7.06
N ASP A 101 -19.09 -18.80 7.44
CA ASP A 101 -20.16 -17.84 7.17
C ASP A 101 -19.71 -16.72 6.22
N THR A 102 -18.53 -16.87 5.58
CA THR A 102 -18.03 -15.86 4.63
C THR A 102 -18.89 -15.86 3.38
N PRO A 103 -19.63 -14.76 3.07
CA PRO A 103 -20.39 -14.65 1.83
C PRO A 103 -19.49 -14.72 0.60
N GLN A 104 -19.96 -15.34 -0.48
CA GLN A 104 -19.18 -15.49 -1.71
C GLN A 104 -18.74 -14.13 -2.28
N GLU A 105 -19.62 -13.15 -2.27
CA GLU A 105 -19.32 -11.80 -2.75
C GLU A 105 -18.23 -11.09 -1.94
N VAL A 106 -18.11 -11.38 -0.65
CA VAL A 106 -17.02 -10.86 0.21
C VAL A 106 -15.69 -11.46 -0.20
N PHE A 107 -15.64 -12.78 -0.44
CA PHE A 107 -14.44 -13.45 -0.93
C PHE A 107 -14.02 -12.90 -2.30
N GLU A 108 -14.96 -12.87 -3.26
CA GLU A 108 -14.70 -12.40 -4.63
C GLU A 108 -14.25 -10.94 -4.65
N ARG A 109 -14.92 -10.07 -3.88
CA ARG A 109 -14.54 -8.66 -3.78
C ARG A 109 -13.16 -8.47 -3.17
N THR A 110 -12.84 -9.23 -2.11
CA THR A 110 -11.53 -9.16 -1.48
C THR A 110 -10.43 -9.61 -2.44
N LEU A 111 -10.64 -10.69 -3.17
CA LEU A 111 -9.72 -11.17 -4.20
C LEU A 111 -9.55 -10.15 -5.33
N ALA A 112 -10.65 -9.61 -5.83
CA ALA A 112 -10.64 -8.64 -6.93
C ALA A 112 -9.90 -7.35 -6.58
N VAL A 113 -10.12 -6.80 -5.38
CA VAL A 113 -9.45 -5.57 -4.93
C VAL A 113 -8.00 -5.83 -4.57
N ASN A 114 -7.77 -6.77 -3.64
CA ASN A 114 -6.45 -6.90 -2.99
C ASN A 114 -5.42 -7.55 -3.91
N LEU A 115 -5.80 -8.55 -4.69
CA LEU A 115 -4.84 -9.30 -5.53
C LEU A 115 -4.93 -8.92 -7.00
N SER A 116 -6.11 -9.02 -7.62
CA SER A 116 -6.25 -8.71 -9.05
C SER A 116 -5.99 -7.24 -9.33
N GLY A 117 -6.52 -6.33 -8.49
CA GLY A 117 -6.28 -4.89 -8.58
C GLY A 117 -4.82 -4.53 -8.40
N SER A 118 -4.16 -5.15 -7.39
CA SER A 118 -2.72 -4.99 -7.19
C SER A 118 -1.91 -5.43 -8.41
N TYR A 119 -2.27 -6.57 -9.02
CA TYR A 119 -1.64 -7.08 -10.24
C TYR A 119 -1.81 -6.10 -11.42
N TYR A 120 -3.05 -5.66 -11.70
CA TYR A 120 -3.32 -4.77 -12.85
C TYR A 120 -2.60 -3.44 -12.72
N MET A 121 -2.66 -2.82 -11.55
CA MET A 121 -2.00 -1.55 -11.27
C MET A 121 -0.48 -1.67 -11.35
N THR A 122 0.10 -2.73 -10.76
CA THR A 122 1.54 -3.02 -10.81
C THR A 122 2.01 -3.22 -12.24
N GLN A 123 1.29 -4.01 -13.06
CA GLN A 123 1.64 -4.26 -14.44
C GLN A 123 1.63 -2.97 -15.28
N ALA A 124 0.62 -2.13 -15.10
CA ALA A 124 0.53 -0.86 -15.83
C ALA A 124 1.66 0.11 -15.44
N ALA A 125 1.97 0.21 -14.13
CA ALA A 125 3.08 1.03 -13.63
C ALA A 125 4.43 0.51 -14.14
N ALA A 126 4.66 -0.81 -14.07
CA ALA A 126 5.89 -1.44 -14.54
C ALA A 126 6.14 -1.21 -16.04
N ASN A 127 5.11 -1.38 -16.88
CA ASN A 127 5.22 -1.11 -18.32
C ASN A 127 5.61 0.35 -18.55
N ARG A 128 4.99 1.29 -17.84
CA ARG A 128 5.34 2.70 -17.98
C ARG A 128 6.77 2.99 -17.50
N MET A 129 7.21 2.45 -16.38
CA MET A 129 8.59 2.61 -15.90
C MET A 129 9.60 2.02 -16.89
N LYS A 130 9.31 0.85 -17.47
CA LYS A 130 10.11 0.24 -18.53
C LYS A 130 10.23 1.17 -19.75
N ASP A 131 9.10 1.70 -20.24
CA ASP A 131 9.09 2.59 -21.41
C ASP A 131 9.84 3.91 -21.16
N GLN A 132 9.86 4.38 -19.92
CA GLN A 132 10.65 5.55 -19.51
C GLN A 132 12.16 5.30 -19.49
N GLY A 133 12.62 4.07 -19.34
CA GLY A 133 14.02 3.65 -19.39
C GLY A 133 14.92 4.18 -18.26
N ARG A 134 14.33 4.68 -17.15
CA ARG A 134 15.09 5.24 -16.01
C ARG A 134 14.91 4.46 -14.70
N GLY A 135 14.38 3.23 -14.79
CA GLY A 135 14.10 2.40 -13.63
C GLY A 135 12.89 2.87 -12.83
N GLY A 136 12.81 2.46 -11.57
CA GLY A 136 11.72 2.82 -10.67
C GLY A 136 11.65 1.98 -9.42
N SER A 137 10.66 2.24 -8.57
CA SER A 137 10.37 1.44 -7.37
C SER A 137 8.89 1.12 -7.28
N ILE A 138 8.57 -0.16 -7.13
CA ILE A 138 7.22 -0.67 -6.89
C ILE A 138 7.17 -1.23 -5.46
N ILE A 139 6.22 -0.76 -4.67
CA ILE A 139 6.08 -1.13 -3.27
C ILE A 139 4.65 -1.58 -3.03
N ALA A 140 4.46 -2.80 -2.56
CA ALA A 140 3.14 -3.30 -2.21
C ALA A 140 2.93 -3.32 -0.69
N ILE A 141 1.79 -2.81 -0.25
CA ILE A 141 1.35 -2.95 1.14
C ILE A 141 0.67 -4.30 1.29
N SER A 142 1.44 -5.27 1.78
CA SER A 142 0.96 -6.60 2.14
C SER A 142 0.41 -6.58 3.58
N SER A 143 0.81 -7.51 4.42
CA SER A 143 0.46 -7.63 5.84
C SER A 143 1.32 -8.69 6.49
N ILE A 144 1.49 -8.68 7.82
CA ILE A 144 1.96 -9.85 8.55
C ILE A 144 1.06 -11.08 8.29
N SER A 145 -0.22 -10.85 7.94
CA SER A 145 -1.17 -11.91 7.55
C SER A 145 -0.78 -12.65 6.26
N ALA A 146 0.25 -12.22 5.55
CA ALA A 146 0.87 -13.01 4.48
C ALA A 146 1.69 -14.20 5.01
N LEU A 147 2.08 -14.14 6.28
CA LEU A 147 2.97 -15.11 6.94
C LEU A 147 2.24 -15.91 8.05
N VAL A 148 1.13 -15.38 8.56
CA VAL A 148 0.32 -16.00 9.62
C VAL A 148 -1.15 -15.98 9.26
N GLY A 149 -1.92 -16.94 9.81
CA GLY A 149 -3.36 -17.00 9.64
C GLY A 149 -4.10 -16.00 10.54
N GLY A 150 -5.34 -15.70 10.15
CA GLY A 150 -6.30 -14.95 10.97
C GLY A 150 -7.67 -15.63 10.92
N GLY A 151 -8.24 -15.97 12.08
CA GLY A 151 -9.49 -16.77 12.17
C GLY A 151 -10.70 -16.12 11.51
N MET A 152 -10.71 -14.79 11.38
CA MET A 152 -11.78 -14.02 10.72
C MET A 152 -11.33 -13.43 9.35
N GLN A 153 -10.25 -13.94 8.76
CA GLN A 153 -9.57 -13.36 7.61
C GLN A 153 -9.20 -14.38 6.53
N ALA A 154 -9.86 -15.54 6.47
CA ALA A 154 -9.54 -16.61 5.52
C ALA A 154 -9.68 -16.18 4.05
N HIS A 155 -10.49 -15.18 3.75
CA HIS A 155 -10.62 -14.55 2.44
C HIS A 155 -9.53 -13.48 2.17
N TYR A 156 -8.91 -12.94 3.22
CA TYR A 156 -7.94 -11.84 3.16
C TYR A 156 -6.48 -12.32 3.13
N THR A 157 -6.10 -13.23 4.04
CA THR A 157 -4.72 -13.69 4.19
C THR A 157 -4.12 -14.25 2.89
N PRO A 158 -4.86 -15.06 2.08
CA PRO A 158 -4.33 -15.56 0.80
C PRO A 158 -4.04 -14.42 -0.19
N THR A 159 -4.84 -13.33 -0.17
CA THR A 159 -4.59 -12.19 -1.06
C THR A 159 -3.29 -11.47 -0.69
N LYS A 160 -2.99 -11.34 0.61
CA LYS A 160 -1.76 -10.69 1.09
C LYS A 160 -0.52 -11.55 0.88
N ALA A 161 -0.65 -12.87 1.01
CA ALA A 161 0.39 -13.82 0.60
C ALA A 161 0.64 -13.75 -0.92
N GLY A 162 -0.44 -13.67 -1.72
CA GLY A 162 -0.35 -13.51 -3.17
C GLY A 162 0.34 -12.20 -3.59
N VAL A 163 0.02 -11.08 -2.94
CA VAL A 163 0.68 -9.78 -3.19
C VAL A 163 2.17 -9.84 -2.83
N HIS A 164 2.52 -10.48 -1.71
CA HIS A 164 3.92 -10.70 -1.35
C HIS A 164 4.67 -11.50 -2.43
N SER A 165 4.13 -12.65 -2.85
CA SER A 165 4.69 -13.49 -3.90
C SER A 165 4.78 -12.76 -5.25
N LEU A 166 3.78 -11.92 -5.58
CA LEU A 166 3.80 -11.07 -6.77
C LEU A 166 5.02 -10.15 -6.79
N MET A 167 5.36 -9.51 -5.66
CA MET A 167 6.52 -8.61 -5.58
C MET A 167 7.84 -9.35 -5.78
N GLN A 168 7.96 -10.58 -5.27
CA GLN A 168 9.14 -11.42 -5.50
C GLN A 168 9.32 -11.77 -6.99
N SER A 169 8.23 -12.20 -7.64
CA SER A 169 8.24 -12.50 -9.07
C SER A 169 8.53 -11.27 -9.92
N CYS A 170 7.95 -10.12 -9.58
CA CYS A 170 8.21 -8.84 -10.23
C CYS A 170 9.67 -8.38 -10.04
N ALA A 171 10.27 -8.60 -8.87
CA ALA A 171 11.67 -8.25 -8.63
C ALA A 171 12.62 -8.96 -9.62
N ILE A 172 12.35 -10.24 -9.89
CA ILE A 172 13.12 -11.03 -10.86
C ILE A 172 12.86 -10.54 -12.29
N ALA A 173 11.59 -10.38 -12.66
CA ALA A 173 11.19 -10.04 -14.03
C ALA A 173 11.57 -8.60 -14.43
N LEU A 174 11.58 -7.67 -13.48
CA LEU A 174 11.74 -6.24 -13.73
C LEU A 174 13.14 -5.71 -13.39
N GLY A 175 13.95 -6.50 -12.68
CA GLY A 175 15.34 -6.17 -12.36
C GLY A 175 16.17 -5.73 -13.57
N PRO A 176 16.11 -6.41 -14.74
CA PRO A 176 16.81 -5.99 -15.96
C PRO A 176 16.48 -4.58 -16.46
N TYR A 177 15.34 -4.02 -16.04
CA TYR A 177 14.93 -2.65 -16.37
C TYR A 177 15.25 -1.64 -15.27
N GLY A 178 15.99 -2.04 -14.22
CA GLY A 178 16.30 -1.17 -13.08
C GLY A 178 15.09 -0.88 -12.19
N ILE A 179 14.03 -1.67 -12.26
CA ILE A 179 12.82 -1.52 -11.45
C ILE A 179 12.90 -2.45 -10.25
N ARG A 180 12.86 -1.88 -9.05
CA ARG A 180 12.86 -2.63 -7.79
C ARG A 180 11.43 -2.91 -7.33
N CYS A 181 11.18 -4.10 -6.78
CA CYS A 181 9.85 -4.50 -6.29
C CYS A 181 9.98 -5.07 -4.89
N ASN A 182 9.28 -4.50 -3.92
CA ASN A 182 9.36 -4.90 -2.52
C ASN A 182 7.96 -4.89 -1.86
N SER A 183 7.84 -5.61 -0.75
CA SER A 183 6.65 -5.61 0.10
C SER A 183 6.92 -4.93 1.44
N VAL A 184 5.96 -4.16 1.93
CA VAL A 184 5.87 -3.77 3.33
C VAL A 184 4.78 -4.61 3.97
N MET A 185 5.06 -5.15 5.14
CA MET A 185 4.15 -6.03 5.90
C MET A 185 3.78 -5.37 7.24
N PRO A 186 2.73 -4.53 7.27
CA PRO A 186 2.28 -3.93 8.50
C PRO A 186 1.71 -4.97 9.46
N GLY A 187 1.92 -4.73 10.75
CA GLY A 187 1.19 -5.39 11.84
C GLY A 187 -0.18 -4.74 12.07
N THR A 188 -0.54 -4.60 13.34
CA THR A 188 -1.79 -3.91 13.73
C THR A 188 -1.57 -2.40 13.71
N ILE A 189 -2.11 -1.75 12.67
CA ILE A 189 -2.03 -0.30 12.49
C ILE A 189 -3.38 0.33 12.82
N ALA A 190 -3.39 1.38 13.63
CA ALA A 190 -4.60 2.13 14.00
C ALA A 190 -5.17 2.86 12.77
N THR A 191 -6.13 2.24 12.10
CA THR A 191 -6.80 2.73 10.90
C THR A 191 -8.28 2.33 10.91
N ASP A 192 -9.07 2.86 9.97
CA ASP A 192 -10.51 2.55 9.88
C ASP A 192 -10.79 1.05 9.68
N ILE A 193 -9.88 0.30 9.05
CA ILE A 193 -10.01 -1.16 8.89
C ILE A 193 -10.12 -1.86 10.25
N ASN A 194 -9.43 -1.36 11.27
CA ASN A 194 -9.40 -1.95 12.60
C ASN A 194 -10.24 -1.19 13.62
N LYS A 195 -10.90 -0.08 13.25
CA LYS A 195 -11.58 0.82 14.18
C LYS A 195 -12.66 0.11 14.99
N GLU A 196 -13.51 -0.67 14.33
CA GLU A 196 -14.58 -1.43 14.98
C GLU A 196 -13.99 -2.53 15.88
N ASP A 197 -13.04 -3.28 15.35
CA ASP A 197 -12.37 -4.39 16.03
C ASP A 197 -11.59 -3.94 17.28
N LEU A 198 -11.02 -2.73 17.26
CA LEU A 198 -10.25 -2.14 18.36
C LEU A 198 -11.08 -1.16 19.22
N SER A 199 -12.39 -1.10 19.03
CA SER A 199 -13.28 -0.27 19.85
C SER A 199 -13.48 -0.84 21.27
N ASP A 200 -13.30 -2.16 21.46
CA ASP A 200 -13.25 -2.79 22.77
C ASP A 200 -11.91 -2.50 23.46
N PRO A 201 -11.90 -1.76 24.60
CA PRO A 201 -10.68 -1.42 25.34
C PRO A 201 -9.86 -2.64 25.78
N ASN A 202 -10.53 -3.75 26.14
CA ASN A 202 -9.85 -4.97 26.57
C ASN A 202 -9.12 -5.63 25.42
N LYS A 203 -9.76 -5.69 24.24
CA LYS A 203 -9.16 -6.22 23.02
C LYS A 203 -7.99 -5.35 22.57
N ARG A 204 -8.15 -4.04 22.62
CA ARG A 204 -7.08 -3.10 22.32
C ARG A 204 -5.88 -3.29 23.25
N ALA A 205 -6.09 -3.31 24.56
CA ALA A 205 -5.03 -3.55 25.56
C ALA A 205 -4.34 -4.91 25.36
N TYR A 206 -5.11 -5.95 25.04
CA TYR A 206 -4.55 -7.26 24.71
C TYR A 206 -3.64 -7.20 23.46
N MET A 207 -4.07 -6.52 22.41
CA MET A 207 -3.27 -6.37 21.19
C MET A 207 -2.00 -5.55 21.43
N GLU A 208 -2.10 -4.43 22.16
CA GLU A 208 -0.95 -3.60 22.54
C GLU A 208 0.05 -4.37 23.40
N GLY A 209 -0.43 -5.19 24.35
CA GLY A 209 0.41 -6.03 25.19
C GLY A 209 1.19 -7.12 24.44
N ARG A 210 0.70 -7.55 23.27
CA ARG A 210 1.41 -8.49 22.40
C ARG A 210 2.49 -7.85 21.52
N ILE A 211 2.46 -6.53 21.38
CA ILE A 211 3.42 -5.80 20.54
C ILE A 211 4.62 -5.41 21.44
N PRO A 212 5.84 -5.89 21.17
CA PRO A 212 7.01 -5.54 21.98
C PRO A 212 7.26 -4.04 22.17
N LEU A 213 6.91 -3.20 21.17
CA LEU A 213 6.98 -1.73 21.30
C LEU A 213 5.83 -1.13 22.15
N GLY A 214 4.90 -1.94 22.67
CA GLY A 214 3.87 -1.55 23.63
C GLY A 214 2.76 -0.63 23.09
N ARG A 215 2.64 -0.49 21.77
CA ARG A 215 1.62 0.34 21.14
C ARG A 215 1.19 -0.21 19.78
N LEU A 216 0.01 0.16 19.35
CA LEU A 216 -0.38 -0.01 17.94
C LEU A 216 0.51 0.83 17.04
N GLY A 217 0.72 0.38 15.81
CA GLY A 217 1.35 1.19 14.78
C GLY A 217 0.42 2.31 14.29
N GLU A 218 1.00 3.36 13.74
CA GLU A 218 0.31 4.46 13.07
C GLU A 218 0.63 4.46 11.57
N PRO A 219 -0.20 5.05 10.70
CA PRO A 219 0.08 5.15 9.26
C PRO A 219 1.48 5.67 8.93
N ARG A 220 2.00 6.63 9.72
CA ARG A 220 3.35 7.19 9.54
C ARG A 220 4.48 6.19 9.81
N ASP A 221 4.26 5.19 10.68
CA ASP A 221 5.25 4.15 10.93
C ASP A 221 5.50 3.31 9.66
N VAL A 222 4.42 3.05 8.90
CA VAL A 222 4.49 2.34 7.61
C VAL A 222 5.06 3.24 6.52
N ALA A 223 4.64 4.52 6.50
CA ALA A 223 5.06 5.49 5.49
C ALA A 223 6.58 5.70 5.46
N GLY A 224 7.25 5.71 6.61
CA GLY A 224 8.72 5.81 6.69
C GLY A 224 9.43 4.68 5.97
N CYS A 225 8.93 3.45 6.10
CA CYS A 225 9.46 2.29 5.38
C CYS A 225 9.20 2.41 3.86
N VAL A 226 8.02 2.88 3.46
CA VAL A 226 7.70 3.13 2.04
C VAL A 226 8.65 4.16 1.45
N VAL A 227 8.90 5.28 2.13
CA VAL A 227 9.85 6.32 1.69
C VAL A 227 11.26 5.76 1.55
N PHE A 228 11.73 4.96 2.51
CA PHE A 228 13.03 4.28 2.39
C PHE A 228 13.09 3.43 1.12
N LEU A 229 12.12 2.54 0.90
CA LEU A 229 12.07 1.66 -0.26
C LEU A 229 11.89 2.42 -1.59
N ALA A 230 11.24 3.58 -1.57
CA ALA A 230 11.07 4.46 -2.72
C ALA A 230 12.35 5.22 -3.09
N SER A 231 13.22 5.45 -2.13
CA SER A 231 14.42 6.28 -2.27
C SER A 231 15.64 5.51 -2.79
N ASP A 232 16.71 6.25 -3.10
CA ASP A 232 17.99 5.68 -3.51
C ASP A 232 18.75 5.00 -2.35
N LEU A 233 18.32 5.20 -1.10
CA LEU A 233 18.84 4.45 0.05
C LEU A 233 18.59 2.95 -0.10
N ALA A 234 17.51 2.58 -0.81
CA ALA A 234 17.14 1.20 -1.09
C ALA A 234 17.60 0.70 -2.48
N ARG A 235 18.57 1.35 -3.13
CA ARG A 235 18.99 1.03 -4.50
C ARG A 235 19.43 -0.42 -4.75
N TYR A 236 19.79 -1.15 -3.68
CA TYR A 236 20.16 -2.57 -3.75
C TYR A 236 19.16 -3.48 -3.03
N VAL A 237 17.94 -2.99 -2.78
CA VAL A 237 16.86 -3.73 -2.12
C VAL A 237 15.76 -4.02 -3.13
N THR A 238 15.61 -5.29 -3.51
CA THR A 238 14.51 -5.79 -4.37
C THR A 238 14.14 -7.21 -3.96
N GLY A 239 12.87 -7.59 -4.11
CA GLY A 239 12.33 -8.88 -3.67
C GLY A 239 12.20 -9.01 -2.14
N ALA A 240 12.48 -7.94 -1.40
CA ALA A 240 12.45 -7.95 0.05
C ALA A 240 11.03 -7.76 0.61
N SER A 241 10.86 -8.27 1.83
CA SER A 241 9.67 -8.05 2.65
C SER A 241 10.08 -7.44 3.97
N VAL A 242 9.56 -6.26 4.27
CA VAL A 242 9.90 -5.53 5.49
C VAL A 242 8.71 -5.54 6.45
N LEU A 243 8.87 -6.19 7.60
CA LEU A 243 7.91 -6.15 8.69
C LEU A 243 7.93 -4.76 9.34
N VAL A 244 6.73 -4.17 9.50
CA VAL A 244 6.51 -2.91 10.21
C VAL A 244 5.36 -3.15 11.20
N ASP A 245 5.68 -3.83 12.29
CA ASP A 245 4.69 -4.45 13.18
C ASP A 245 5.00 -4.28 14.68
N GLY A 246 6.03 -3.50 15.01
CA GLY A 246 6.47 -3.29 16.40
C GLY A 246 7.02 -4.54 17.07
N GLY A 247 7.37 -5.58 16.29
CA GLY A 247 7.86 -6.87 16.78
C GLY A 247 6.75 -7.91 17.03
N LEU A 248 5.51 -7.62 16.63
CA LEU A 248 4.36 -8.51 16.86
C LEU A 248 4.58 -9.92 16.28
N PHE A 249 5.14 -10.01 15.07
CA PHE A 249 5.35 -11.29 14.38
C PHE A 249 6.32 -12.23 15.11
N VAL A 250 7.35 -11.67 15.72
CA VAL A 250 8.38 -12.47 16.40
C VAL A 250 8.06 -12.77 17.87
N ASN A 251 7.02 -12.14 18.41
CA ASN A 251 6.56 -12.37 19.79
C ASN A 251 5.56 -13.53 19.83
N LEU A 252 6.08 -14.73 20.01
CA LEU A 252 5.29 -15.98 20.10
C LEU A 252 4.82 -16.33 21.51
N GLN A 253 5.10 -15.48 22.50
CA GLN A 253 4.76 -15.71 23.91
C GLN A 253 3.42 -15.10 24.30
#